data_c3142cc236209748f61dc99894bb4c6d
#
_entry.id   c3142cc236209748f61dc99894bb4c6d
#
_cell.length_a   1.000
_cell.length_b   1.000
_cell.length_c   1.000
_cell.angle_alpha   90.00
_cell.angle_beta   90.00
_cell.angle_gamma   90.00
#
_symmetry.space_group_name_H-M   'P 1'
#
loop_
_entity.id
_entity.type
_entity.pdbx_description
1 polymer ?
#
loop_
_entity_poly.entity_id
_entity_poly.type
_entity_poly.pdbx_seq_one_letter_code
_entity_poly.pdbx_strand_id
1 'polypeptide(L)'
;MDTEPHSRRAARGLTLVEIIVVMSLIAVVSGVAIAGSMQLPSARLRRSATMIASAIKVAYTRATATSRNLRLVMDLDGEKIWLEESTVPMLVQSNAKQAAGGAEAITQAEREALAEGEKVVKGPPIPKPQFKPIDVYGFGDVESGKGGKPLQRGIRFRAVQTTHDDSPRTAGRAYLYFWPGGRTERASIEVRIGESAEDSRTLTLLVSPLTGRVVIRGGAVDLEVPTDDDHMSDRLDTGF
;
A
#
# COMPACT_ATOMS: atom_id res chain seq x y z
N MET A 1 66.98 -49.32 22.09
CA MET A 1 65.69 -49.79 21.52
C MET A 1 64.64 -49.46 22.56
N ASP A 2 64.26 -48.16 22.56
CA ASP A 2 63.39 -47.51 23.57
C ASP A 2 61.95 -47.58 23.11
N THR A 3 61.15 -48.34 23.82
CA THR A 3 59.71 -48.41 23.61
C THR A 3 59.04 -47.35 24.46
N GLU A 4 58.54 -46.27 23.79
CA GLU A 4 57.73 -45.28 24.42
C GLU A 4 56.36 -45.84 24.88
N PRO A 5 55.94 -45.54 26.12
CA PRO A 5 54.63 -45.98 26.60
C PRO A 5 53.53 -45.08 26.02
N HIS A 6 52.68 -45.61 25.15
CA HIS A 6 51.48 -44.93 24.70
C HIS A 6 50.53 -44.70 25.89
N SER A 7 50.42 -43.46 26.32
CA SER A 7 49.43 -43.00 27.28
C SER A 7 48.03 -43.18 26.73
N ARG A 8 47.35 -44.22 27.18
CA ARG A 8 45.91 -44.41 26.93
C ARG A 8 45.13 -43.34 27.67
N ARG A 9 44.67 -42.32 26.96
CA ARG A 9 43.69 -41.37 27.49
C ARG A 9 42.46 -42.15 27.89
N ALA A 10 42.14 -42.17 29.19
CA ALA A 10 40.92 -42.74 29.71
C ALA A 10 39.71 -41.98 29.12
N ALA A 11 38.89 -42.68 28.32
CA ALA A 11 37.65 -42.13 27.85
C ALA A 11 36.71 -41.95 29.05
N ARG A 12 36.48 -40.69 29.45
CA ARG A 12 35.50 -40.34 30.48
C ARG A 12 34.12 -40.54 29.86
N GLY A 13 33.37 -41.52 30.38
CA GLY A 13 31.98 -41.72 30.00
C GLY A 13 31.11 -40.55 30.50
N LEU A 14 30.10 -40.14 29.71
CA LEU A 14 29.09 -39.18 30.09
C LEU A 14 28.26 -39.68 31.27
N THR A 15 28.05 -38.83 32.26
CA THR A 15 27.19 -39.14 33.41
C THR A 15 25.72 -38.94 33.01
N LEU A 16 24.80 -39.67 33.63
CA LEU A 16 23.36 -39.53 33.43
C LEU A 16 22.89 -38.09 33.74
N VAL A 17 23.47 -37.47 34.76
CA VAL A 17 23.17 -36.09 35.16
C VAL A 17 23.57 -35.11 34.05
N GLU A 18 24.74 -35.30 33.42
CA GLU A 18 25.21 -34.46 32.34
C GLU A 18 24.29 -34.50 31.12
N ILE A 19 23.79 -35.68 30.77
CA ILE A 19 22.82 -35.87 29.68
C ILE A 19 21.51 -35.14 30.00
N ILE A 20 20.99 -35.24 31.24
CA ILE A 20 19.77 -34.56 31.66
C ILE A 20 19.95 -33.04 31.61
N VAL A 21 21.08 -32.52 32.06
CA VAL A 21 21.37 -31.07 32.02
C VAL A 21 21.47 -30.58 30.57
N VAL A 22 22.17 -31.30 29.70
CA VAL A 22 22.30 -30.93 28.26
C VAL A 22 20.94 -30.97 27.56
N MET A 23 20.15 -32.02 27.80
CA MET A 23 18.81 -32.10 27.19
C MET A 23 17.86 -31.01 27.69
N SER A 24 17.93 -30.63 28.96
CA SER A 24 17.17 -29.54 29.53
C SER A 24 17.60 -28.19 28.88
N LEU A 25 18.88 -27.97 28.71
CA LEU A 25 19.41 -26.76 28.05
C LEU A 25 18.95 -26.67 26.60
N ILE A 26 19.04 -27.80 25.84
CA ILE A 26 18.56 -27.86 24.45
C ILE A 26 17.05 -27.57 24.38
N ALA A 27 16.26 -28.15 25.30
CA ALA A 27 14.82 -27.90 25.34
C ALA A 27 14.48 -26.43 25.57
N VAL A 28 15.18 -25.75 26.51
CA VAL A 28 14.99 -24.32 26.78
C VAL A 28 15.38 -23.47 25.58
N VAL A 29 16.57 -23.69 25.00
CA VAL A 29 17.06 -22.95 23.83
C VAL A 29 16.12 -23.15 22.63
N SER A 30 15.68 -24.36 22.38
CA SER A 30 14.74 -24.67 21.29
C SER A 30 13.39 -24.02 21.51
N GLY A 31 12.88 -24.00 22.73
CA GLY A 31 11.63 -23.32 23.09
C GLY A 31 11.67 -21.82 22.82
N VAL A 32 12.75 -21.16 23.20
CA VAL A 32 12.96 -19.71 22.93
C VAL A 32 13.08 -19.44 21.43
N ALA A 33 13.80 -20.27 20.68
CA ALA A 33 13.95 -20.12 19.25
C ALA A 33 12.62 -20.24 18.49
N ILE A 34 11.77 -21.19 18.89
CA ILE A 34 10.43 -21.38 18.30
C ILE A 34 9.53 -20.18 18.62
N ALA A 35 9.47 -19.76 19.89
CA ALA A 35 8.66 -18.61 20.29
C ALA A 35 9.07 -17.32 19.58
N GLY A 36 10.38 -17.07 19.39
CA GLY A 36 10.91 -15.91 18.68
C GLY A 36 10.55 -15.88 17.18
N SER A 37 10.50 -17.04 16.53
CA SER A 37 10.20 -17.14 15.10
C SER A 37 8.75 -16.81 14.75
N MET A 38 7.81 -16.98 15.67
CA MET A 38 6.38 -16.69 15.45
C MET A 38 6.08 -15.18 15.36
N GLN A 39 6.94 -14.30 15.86
CA GLN A 39 6.74 -12.85 15.83
C GLN A 39 7.29 -12.17 14.56
N LEU A 40 8.16 -12.83 13.81
CA LEU A 40 8.80 -12.26 12.62
C LEU A 40 7.83 -11.82 11.52
N PRO A 41 6.75 -12.56 11.20
CA PRO A 41 5.79 -12.12 10.18
C PRO A 41 5.07 -10.83 10.55
N SER A 42 4.65 -10.67 11.80
CA SER A 42 3.97 -9.46 12.30
C SER A 42 4.89 -8.24 12.27
N ALA A 43 6.16 -8.40 12.60
CA ALA A 43 7.15 -7.33 12.50
C ALA A 43 7.39 -6.91 11.03
N ARG A 44 7.44 -7.87 10.09
CA ARG A 44 7.54 -7.61 8.65
C ARG A 44 6.32 -6.87 8.12
N LEU A 45 5.12 -7.27 8.54
CA LEU A 45 3.87 -6.62 8.18
C LEU A 45 3.87 -5.14 8.61
N ARG A 46 4.19 -4.86 9.87
CA ARG A 46 4.30 -3.49 10.38
C ARG A 46 5.37 -2.68 9.65
N ARG A 47 6.51 -3.28 9.34
CA ARG A 47 7.57 -2.61 8.58
C ARG A 47 7.12 -2.25 7.16
N SER A 48 6.40 -3.14 6.46
CA SER A 48 5.83 -2.86 5.15
C SER A 48 4.79 -1.74 5.22
N ALA A 49 3.88 -1.79 6.20
CA ALA A 49 2.89 -0.72 6.41
C ALA A 49 3.57 0.63 6.70
N THR A 50 4.57 0.67 7.58
CA THR A 50 5.32 1.91 7.86
C THR A 50 6.07 2.42 6.63
N MET A 51 6.61 1.52 5.80
CA MET A 51 7.27 1.89 4.54
C MET A 51 6.29 2.55 3.57
N ILE A 52 5.08 2.01 3.39
CA ILE A 52 4.03 2.60 2.56
C ILE A 52 3.61 3.97 3.13
N ALA A 53 3.39 4.06 4.44
CA ALA A 53 3.06 5.32 5.09
C ALA A 53 4.16 6.39 4.91
N SER A 54 5.43 5.99 4.94
CA SER A 54 6.56 6.87 4.66
C SER A 54 6.58 7.35 3.21
N ALA A 55 6.29 6.46 2.25
CA ALA A 55 6.19 6.82 0.84
C ALA A 55 5.07 7.85 0.59
N ILE A 56 3.91 7.67 1.22
CA ILE A 56 2.79 8.62 1.17
C ILE A 56 3.22 9.98 1.72
N LYS A 57 3.89 10.00 2.87
CA LYS A 57 4.37 11.24 3.49
C LYS A 57 5.40 11.96 2.60
N VAL A 58 6.33 11.21 2.01
CA VAL A 58 7.33 11.76 1.07
C VAL A 58 6.65 12.35 -0.16
N ALA A 59 5.72 11.61 -0.77
CA ALA A 59 4.96 12.07 -1.94
C ALA A 59 4.18 13.35 -1.64
N TYR A 60 3.44 13.37 -0.54
CA TYR A 60 2.66 14.53 -0.10
C TYR A 60 3.55 15.77 0.11
N THR A 61 4.63 15.61 0.86
CA THR A 61 5.56 16.71 1.15
C THR A 61 6.24 17.22 -0.13
N ARG A 62 6.64 16.31 -1.02
CA ARG A 62 7.28 16.67 -2.27
C ARG A 62 6.31 17.35 -3.24
N ALA A 63 5.08 16.86 -3.37
CA ALA A 63 4.05 17.50 -4.21
C ALA A 63 3.84 18.96 -3.81
N THR A 64 3.76 19.20 -2.51
CA THR A 64 3.59 20.56 -1.96
C THR A 64 4.83 21.42 -2.18
N ALA A 65 6.03 20.87 -1.94
CA ALA A 65 7.29 21.63 -2.02
C ALA A 65 7.69 21.96 -3.46
N THR A 66 7.43 21.07 -4.42
CA THR A 66 7.85 21.24 -5.82
C THR A 66 6.76 21.75 -6.74
N SER A 67 5.54 21.91 -6.23
CA SER A 67 4.37 22.30 -7.03
C SER A 67 4.13 21.38 -8.24
N ARG A 68 4.37 20.08 -8.06
CA ARG A 68 4.20 19.06 -9.10
C ARG A 68 3.19 18.01 -8.67
N ASN A 69 2.55 17.40 -9.66
CA ASN A 69 1.68 16.26 -9.42
C ASN A 69 2.52 15.00 -9.24
N LEU A 70 2.30 14.31 -8.15
CA LEU A 70 2.93 13.02 -7.87
C LEU A 70 1.87 11.93 -7.79
N ARG A 71 2.31 10.69 -8.03
CA ARG A 71 1.50 9.52 -7.69
C ARG A 71 2.37 8.44 -7.06
N LEU A 72 1.83 7.78 -6.07
CA LEU A 72 2.36 6.52 -5.56
C LEU A 72 1.77 5.39 -6.39
N VAL A 73 2.63 4.62 -7.01
CA VAL A 73 2.25 3.42 -7.74
C VAL A 73 2.45 2.22 -6.84
N MET A 74 1.42 1.40 -6.71
CA MET A 74 1.41 0.16 -5.95
C MET A 74 1.18 -0.97 -6.94
N ASP A 75 2.19 -1.80 -7.16
CA ASP A 75 2.10 -2.99 -7.98
C ASP A 75 1.69 -4.17 -7.07
N LEU A 76 0.42 -4.56 -7.16
CA LEU A 76 -0.17 -5.57 -6.29
C LEU A 76 0.36 -6.96 -6.61
N ASP A 77 0.66 -7.22 -7.88
CA ASP A 77 1.18 -8.51 -8.34
C ASP A 77 2.69 -8.62 -8.07
N GLY A 78 3.41 -7.52 -8.27
CA GLY A 78 4.85 -7.44 -8.05
C GLY A 78 5.25 -7.11 -6.61
N GLU A 79 4.28 -6.87 -5.72
CA GLU A 79 4.50 -6.59 -4.28
C GLU A 79 5.50 -5.44 -4.04
N LYS A 80 5.42 -4.37 -4.82
CA LYS A 80 6.35 -3.24 -4.78
C LYS A 80 5.65 -1.90 -4.96
N ILE A 81 6.33 -0.84 -4.51
CA ILE A 81 5.85 0.54 -4.62
C ILE A 81 6.95 1.45 -5.17
N TRP A 82 6.55 2.50 -5.90
CA TRP A 82 7.45 3.57 -6.35
C TRP A 82 6.69 4.87 -6.53
N LEU A 83 7.43 5.96 -6.68
CA LEU A 83 6.88 7.28 -6.91
C LEU A 83 7.11 7.72 -8.36
N GLU A 84 6.12 8.40 -8.91
CA GLU A 84 6.18 9.02 -10.22
C GLU A 84 5.73 10.49 -10.13
N GLU A 85 6.27 11.31 -11.02
CA GLU A 85 6.04 12.75 -11.05
C GLU A 85 5.58 13.19 -12.44
N SER A 86 4.67 14.17 -12.49
CA SER A 86 4.25 14.86 -13.71
C SER A 86 4.27 16.35 -13.51
N THR A 87 4.75 17.08 -14.53
CA THR A 87 4.72 18.54 -14.57
C THR A 87 3.41 19.09 -15.11
N VAL A 88 2.62 18.23 -15.76
CA VAL A 88 1.34 18.64 -16.36
C VAL A 88 0.25 18.59 -15.28
N PRO A 89 -0.58 19.64 -15.13
CA PRO A 89 -1.73 19.62 -14.25
C PRO A 89 -2.68 18.47 -14.59
N MET A 90 -3.26 17.83 -13.58
CA MET A 90 -4.25 16.78 -13.80
C MET A 90 -5.41 16.89 -12.82
N LEU A 91 -6.57 16.50 -13.30
CA LEU A 91 -7.76 16.24 -12.51
C LEU A 91 -8.06 14.75 -12.61
N VAL A 92 -8.27 14.11 -11.47
CA VAL A 92 -8.76 12.72 -11.41
C VAL A 92 -10.26 12.79 -11.17
N GLN A 93 -11.02 12.22 -12.08
CA GLN A 93 -12.48 12.11 -11.95
C GLN A 93 -12.82 10.63 -11.76
N SER A 94 -13.76 10.35 -10.86
CA SER A 94 -14.33 9.02 -10.75
C SER A 94 -15.11 8.68 -12.02
N ASN A 95 -14.93 7.47 -12.52
CA ASN A 95 -15.68 6.97 -13.68
C ASN A 95 -17.19 6.95 -13.43
N ALA A 96 -17.64 6.80 -12.18
CA ALA A 96 -19.06 6.83 -11.81
C ALA A 96 -19.71 8.20 -12.07
N LYS A 97 -18.95 9.30 -11.98
CA LYS A 97 -19.49 10.65 -12.23
C LYS A 97 -19.69 10.97 -13.72
N GLN A 98 -19.12 10.20 -14.62
CA GLN A 98 -19.44 10.30 -16.05
C GLN A 98 -20.83 9.72 -16.38
N ALA A 99 -21.36 8.85 -15.54
CA ALA A 99 -22.68 8.26 -15.71
C ALA A 99 -23.82 9.06 -15.05
N ALA A 100 -23.51 9.98 -14.14
CA ALA A 100 -24.50 10.68 -13.30
C ALA A 100 -24.97 12.04 -13.86
N GLY A 101 -24.64 12.41 -15.08
CA GLY A 101 -24.90 13.75 -15.62
C GLY A 101 -25.75 13.79 -16.90
N GLY A 102 -27.01 13.38 -16.83
CA GLY A 102 -27.94 13.62 -17.92
C GLY A 102 -28.58 12.37 -18.49
N ALA A 103 -29.82 12.46 -18.96
CA ALA A 103 -30.50 11.40 -19.67
C ALA A 103 -29.63 10.95 -20.86
N GLU A 104 -29.45 9.63 -21.00
CA GLU A 104 -28.75 9.06 -22.15
C GLU A 104 -29.34 9.62 -23.45
N ALA A 105 -28.48 10.17 -24.30
CA ALA A 105 -28.90 10.63 -25.63
C ALA A 105 -29.41 9.42 -26.42
N ILE A 106 -30.72 9.40 -26.65
CA ILE A 106 -31.43 8.28 -27.25
C ILE A 106 -31.24 8.29 -28.77
N THR A 107 -31.09 9.48 -29.37
CA THR A 107 -30.93 9.65 -30.80
C THR A 107 -29.49 9.95 -31.20
N GLN A 108 -29.12 9.61 -32.45
CA GLN A 108 -27.80 9.89 -32.99
C GLN A 108 -27.53 11.41 -33.07
N ALA A 109 -28.56 12.19 -33.42
CA ALA A 109 -28.48 13.66 -33.48
C ALA A 109 -28.21 14.29 -32.10
N GLU A 110 -28.80 13.76 -31.02
CA GLU A 110 -28.53 14.20 -29.65
C GLU A 110 -27.11 13.87 -29.22
N ARG A 111 -26.59 12.69 -29.61
CA ARG A 111 -25.18 12.33 -29.32
C ARG A 111 -24.18 13.23 -30.06
N GLU A 112 -24.46 13.57 -31.31
CA GLU A 112 -23.66 14.51 -32.09
C GLU A 112 -23.72 15.91 -31.53
N ALA A 113 -24.90 16.41 -31.14
CA ALA A 113 -25.09 17.72 -30.51
C ALA A 113 -24.39 17.80 -29.15
N LEU A 114 -24.46 16.73 -28.33
CA LEU A 114 -23.73 16.64 -27.07
C LEU A 114 -22.21 16.62 -27.30
N ALA A 115 -21.72 15.88 -28.29
CA ALA A 115 -20.30 15.82 -28.63
C ALA A 115 -19.78 17.15 -29.17
N GLU A 116 -20.59 17.89 -29.96
CA GLU A 116 -20.25 19.25 -30.42
C GLU A 116 -20.29 20.26 -29.27
N GLY A 117 -21.31 20.24 -28.43
CA GLY A 117 -21.41 21.06 -27.22
C GLY A 117 -20.23 20.83 -26.28
N GLU A 118 -19.81 19.60 -26.13
CA GLU A 118 -18.66 19.22 -25.32
C GLU A 118 -17.33 19.75 -25.87
N LYS A 119 -17.17 19.75 -27.19
CA LYS A 119 -16.00 20.35 -27.87
C LYS A 119 -15.92 21.85 -27.71
N VAL A 120 -17.06 22.54 -27.71
CA VAL A 120 -17.13 24.00 -27.58
C VAL A 120 -16.88 24.45 -26.14
N VAL A 121 -17.39 23.71 -25.16
CA VAL A 121 -17.29 24.08 -23.74
C VAL A 121 -15.95 23.66 -23.11
N LYS A 122 -15.35 22.57 -23.56
CA LYS A 122 -14.10 22.05 -22.95
C LYS A 122 -12.82 22.73 -23.42
N GLY A 123 -12.85 23.53 -24.47
CA GLY A 123 -11.63 24.11 -25.04
C GLY A 123 -10.68 23.05 -25.63
N PRO A 124 -9.44 23.42 -25.97
CA PRO A 124 -8.48 22.47 -26.50
C PRO A 124 -8.21 21.37 -25.47
N PRO A 125 -8.12 20.09 -25.89
CA PRO A 125 -7.92 18.99 -24.98
C PRO A 125 -6.63 19.18 -24.19
N ILE A 126 -6.76 19.17 -22.86
CA ILE A 126 -5.61 19.24 -21.96
C ILE A 126 -4.73 18.01 -22.22
N PRO A 127 -3.44 18.19 -22.48
CA PRO A 127 -2.55 17.05 -22.75
C PRO A 127 -2.57 16.09 -21.55
N LYS A 128 -2.70 14.79 -21.85
CA LYS A 128 -2.69 13.76 -20.81
C LYS A 128 -1.38 13.83 -20.03
N PRO A 129 -1.41 13.90 -18.70
CA PRO A 129 -0.20 13.96 -17.89
C PRO A 129 0.65 12.70 -18.10
N GLN A 130 1.91 12.91 -18.42
CA GLN A 130 2.89 11.83 -18.47
C GLN A 130 3.61 11.77 -17.13
N PHE A 131 3.51 10.62 -16.47
CA PHE A 131 4.18 10.37 -15.22
C PHE A 131 5.52 9.67 -15.48
N LYS A 132 6.58 10.20 -14.89
CA LYS A 132 7.92 9.63 -14.95
C LYS A 132 8.34 9.18 -13.56
N PRO A 133 8.93 8.00 -13.42
CA PRO A 133 9.48 7.54 -12.15
C PRO A 133 10.56 8.51 -11.65
N ILE A 134 10.56 8.71 -10.34
CA ILE A 134 11.55 9.56 -9.66
C ILE A 134 12.23 8.79 -8.54
N ASP A 135 13.53 8.99 -8.37
CA ASP A 135 14.23 8.46 -7.21
C ASP A 135 14.21 9.49 -6.07
N VAL A 136 13.45 9.17 -5.03
CA VAL A 136 13.37 9.97 -3.81
C VAL A 136 13.40 9.04 -2.61
N TYR A 137 14.42 9.17 -1.79
CA TYR A 137 14.63 8.34 -0.60
C TYR A 137 14.55 6.82 -0.85
N GLY A 138 14.99 6.37 -2.02
CA GLY A 138 14.99 4.97 -2.42
C GLY A 138 13.62 4.41 -2.80
N PHE A 139 12.64 5.27 -3.11
CA PHE A 139 11.34 4.84 -3.63
C PHE A 139 11.27 4.79 -5.15
N GLY A 140 12.35 5.06 -5.84
CA GLY A 140 12.38 5.20 -7.28
C GLY A 140 13.56 4.54 -7.97
N ASP A 141 14.08 3.41 -7.49
CA ASP A 141 15.14 2.71 -8.20
C ASP A 141 14.64 2.15 -9.53
N VAL A 142 14.70 2.97 -10.57
CA VAL A 142 14.11 2.71 -11.89
C VAL A 142 15.17 2.40 -12.95
N GLU A 143 16.44 2.73 -12.71
CA GLU A 143 17.50 2.55 -13.70
C GLU A 143 17.75 1.08 -14.07
N SER A 144 17.38 0.14 -13.24
CA SER A 144 17.61 -1.29 -13.49
C SER A 144 16.42 -2.04 -14.12
N GLY A 145 15.36 -1.35 -14.56
CA GLY A 145 14.18 -1.99 -15.17
C GLY A 145 13.34 -2.86 -14.21
N LYS A 146 13.80 -3.02 -12.98
CA LYS A 146 13.10 -3.74 -11.89
C LYS A 146 12.56 -2.79 -10.82
N GLY A 147 12.38 -1.52 -11.18
CA GLY A 147 12.12 -0.41 -10.29
C GLY A 147 11.00 -0.61 -9.27
N GLY A 148 11.21 0.01 -8.13
CA GLY A 148 10.29 0.04 -7.01
C GLY A 148 10.86 -0.64 -5.77
N LYS A 149 10.39 -0.21 -4.60
CA LYS A 149 10.77 -0.76 -3.31
C LYS A 149 9.84 -1.93 -2.95
N PRO A 150 10.35 -3.16 -2.84
CA PRO A 150 9.52 -4.32 -2.54
C PRO A 150 9.01 -4.28 -1.10
N LEU A 151 7.84 -4.85 -0.87
CA LEU A 151 7.34 -5.19 0.45
C LEU A 151 8.27 -6.22 1.13
N GLN A 152 8.17 -6.34 2.44
CA GLN A 152 8.92 -7.37 3.15
C GLN A 152 8.47 -8.76 2.71
N ARG A 153 9.42 -9.69 2.67
CA ARG A 153 9.17 -11.09 2.25
C ARG A 153 7.97 -11.71 2.96
N GLY A 154 7.02 -12.20 2.17
CA GLY A 154 5.78 -12.83 2.64
C GLY A 154 4.68 -11.85 3.02
N ILE A 155 4.84 -10.55 2.71
CA ILE A 155 3.79 -9.54 2.85
C ILE A 155 3.27 -9.21 1.46
N ARG A 156 1.93 -9.15 1.33
CA ARG A 156 1.22 -8.89 0.08
C ARG A 156 0.21 -7.77 0.25
N PHE A 157 -0.10 -7.12 -0.84
CA PHE A 157 -1.31 -6.31 -0.91
C PHE A 157 -2.54 -7.22 -0.88
N ARG A 158 -3.57 -6.85 -0.12
CA ARG A 158 -4.87 -7.50 -0.15
C ARG A 158 -5.82 -6.76 -1.06
N ALA A 159 -5.96 -5.46 -0.84
CA ALA A 159 -6.79 -4.58 -1.63
C ALA A 159 -6.29 -3.14 -1.51
N VAL A 160 -6.54 -2.34 -2.52
CA VAL A 160 -6.33 -0.89 -2.51
C VAL A 160 -7.59 -0.24 -3.05
N GLN A 161 -8.19 0.62 -2.25
CA GLN A 161 -9.35 1.41 -2.63
C GLN A 161 -9.02 2.88 -2.55
N THR A 162 -9.32 3.62 -3.61
CA THR A 162 -9.15 5.06 -3.70
C THR A 162 -10.47 5.71 -4.11
N THR A 163 -10.60 7.02 -3.94
CA THR A 163 -11.84 7.72 -4.30
C THR A 163 -12.11 7.80 -5.80
N HIS A 164 -11.12 7.55 -6.64
CA HIS A 164 -11.32 7.52 -8.09
C HIS A 164 -11.66 6.12 -8.64
N ASP A 165 -11.45 5.08 -7.87
CA ASP A 165 -11.80 3.71 -8.23
C ASP A 165 -13.19 3.36 -7.67
N ASP A 166 -14.06 2.81 -8.51
CA ASP A 166 -15.43 2.42 -8.13
C ASP A 166 -15.46 1.17 -7.21
N SER A 167 -14.38 0.40 -7.23
CA SER A 167 -14.25 -0.82 -6.42
C SER A 167 -12.79 -1.03 -5.98
N PRO A 168 -12.58 -1.75 -4.86
CA PRO A 168 -11.23 -2.08 -4.41
C PRO A 168 -10.45 -2.88 -5.45
N ARG A 169 -9.24 -2.45 -5.75
CA ARG A 169 -8.31 -3.19 -6.62
C ARG A 169 -7.61 -4.28 -5.83
N THR A 170 -7.63 -5.48 -6.35
CA THR A 170 -6.98 -6.66 -5.76
C THR A 170 -5.83 -7.19 -6.60
N ALA A 171 -5.66 -6.71 -7.83
CA ALA A 171 -4.62 -7.12 -8.77
C ALA A 171 -4.19 -5.96 -9.67
N GLY A 172 -3.08 -6.12 -10.36
CA GLY A 172 -2.53 -5.11 -11.25
C GLY A 172 -1.89 -3.94 -10.50
N ARG A 173 -2.06 -2.73 -11.02
CA ARG A 173 -1.49 -1.51 -10.43
C ARG A 173 -2.57 -0.60 -9.89
N ALA A 174 -2.40 -0.15 -8.66
CA ALA A 174 -3.20 0.89 -8.04
C ALA A 174 -2.39 2.19 -7.94
N TYR A 175 -3.09 3.32 -7.97
CA TYR A 175 -2.50 4.65 -7.97
C TYR A 175 -3.10 5.49 -6.86
N LEU A 176 -2.26 6.25 -6.15
CA LEU A 176 -2.68 7.26 -5.20
C LEU A 176 -2.06 8.59 -5.63
N TYR A 177 -2.89 9.58 -5.90
CA TYR A 177 -2.48 10.87 -6.45
C TYR A 177 -2.29 11.94 -5.38
N PHE A 178 -1.30 12.83 -5.63
CA PHE A 178 -0.95 13.97 -4.78
C PHE A 178 -0.85 15.22 -5.62
N TRP A 179 -1.52 16.28 -5.19
CA TRP A 179 -1.58 17.54 -5.90
C TRP A 179 -0.73 18.63 -5.23
N PRO A 180 -0.28 19.65 -5.99
CA PRO A 180 0.56 20.72 -5.49
C PRO A 180 -0.02 21.48 -4.31
N GLY A 181 -1.33 21.59 -4.22
CA GLY A 181 -2.02 22.32 -3.15
C GLY A 181 -2.08 21.62 -1.80
N GLY A 182 -1.26 20.59 -1.57
CA GLY A 182 -1.31 19.84 -0.31
C GLY A 182 -2.57 19.00 -0.17
N ARG A 183 -3.02 18.41 -1.26
CA ARG A 183 -4.16 17.51 -1.32
C ARG A 183 -3.74 16.13 -1.82
N THR A 184 -4.43 15.12 -1.35
CA THR A 184 -4.33 13.75 -1.86
C THR A 184 -5.73 13.15 -1.89
N GLU A 185 -5.86 11.94 -2.35
CA GLU A 185 -7.11 11.20 -2.32
C GLU A 185 -7.28 10.52 -0.96
N ARG A 186 -8.54 10.30 -0.58
CA ARG A 186 -8.85 9.34 0.47
C ARG A 186 -8.56 7.95 -0.07
N ALA A 187 -7.84 7.16 0.69
CA ALA A 187 -7.51 5.80 0.29
C ALA A 187 -7.48 4.84 1.48
N SER A 188 -7.82 3.59 1.22
CA SER A 188 -7.61 2.46 2.10
C SER A 188 -6.65 1.49 1.41
N ILE A 189 -5.53 1.18 2.06
CA ILE A 189 -4.52 0.27 1.53
C ILE A 189 -4.36 -0.87 2.52
N GLU A 190 -4.73 -2.07 2.09
CA GLU A 190 -4.68 -3.27 2.91
C GLU A 190 -3.47 -4.11 2.56
N VAL A 191 -2.69 -4.46 3.58
CA VAL A 191 -1.54 -5.37 3.47
C VAL A 191 -1.70 -6.53 4.43
N ARG A 192 -1.33 -7.73 3.99
CA ARG A 192 -1.52 -8.97 4.73
C ARG A 192 -0.29 -9.86 4.73
N ILE A 193 -0.26 -10.82 5.66
CA ILE A 193 0.75 -11.87 5.71
C ILE A 193 0.29 -13.03 4.83
N GLY A 194 1.03 -13.31 3.75
CA GLY A 194 0.73 -14.40 2.83
C GLY A 194 -0.64 -14.23 2.16
N GLU A 195 -1.38 -15.33 2.05
CA GLU A 195 -2.74 -15.38 1.47
C GLU A 195 -3.83 -15.50 2.55
N SER A 196 -3.48 -15.29 3.82
CA SER A 196 -4.44 -15.41 4.92
C SER A 196 -5.58 -14.41 4.76
N ALA A 197 -6.80 -14.91 4.91
CA ALA A 197 -8.00 -14.07 4.96
C ALA A 197 -8.28 -13.52 6.37
N GLU A 198 -7.50 -13.95 7.38
CA GLU A 198 -7.70 -13.55 8.77
C GLU A 198 -7.36 -12.07 8.98
N ASP A 199 -8.27 -11.34 9.60
CA ASP A 199 -8.10 -9.92 9.93
C ASP A 199 -6.94 -9.67 10.89
N SER A 200 -6.65 -10.60 11.79
CA SER A 200 -5.51 -10.52 12.71
C SER A 200 -4.15 -10.44 12.00
N ARG A 201 -4.10 -10.86 10.74
CA ARG A 201 -2.90 -10.88 9.88
C ARG A 201 -2.91 -9.82 8.79
N THR A 202 -3.83 -8.86 8.90
CA THR A 202 -4.02 -7.75 7.97
C THR A 202 -3.81 -6.41 8.69
N LEU A 203 -3.22 -5.45 8.01
CA LEU A 203 -3.17 -4.05 8.43
C LEU A 203 -3.74 -3.18 7.32
N THR A 204 -4.54 -2.21 7.71
CA THR A 204 -5.12 -1.21 6.81
C THR A 204 -4.52 0.15 7.08
N LEU A 205 -4.04 0.80 6.03
CA LEU A 205 -3.55 2.17 6.05
C LEU A 205 -4.66 3.08 5.49
N LEU A 206 -5.19 3.94 6.34
CA LEU A 206 -6.19 4.95 5.97
C LEU A 206 -5.51 6.28 5.71
N VAL A 207 -5.69 6.83 4.52
CA VAL A 207 -5.08 8.08 4.07
C VAL A 207 -6.08 9.22 4.15
N SER A 208 -5.72 10.29 4.85
CA SER A 208 -6.52 11.51 4.94
C SER A 208 -6.25 12.42 3.74
N PRO A 209 -7.31 12.88 3.01
CA PRO A 209 -7.15 13.63 1.77
C PRO A 209 -6.56 15.03 1.94
N LEU A 210 -6.78 15.70 3.08
CA LEU A 210 -6.36 17.08 3.30
C LEU A 210 -4.95 17.19 3.91
N THR A 211 -4.47 16.18 4.60
CA THR A 211 -3.22 16.24 5.35
C THR A 211 -2.18 15.22 4.93
N GLY A 212 -2.55 14.27 4.08
CA GLY A 212 -1.71 13.13 3.74
C GLY A 212 -1.35 12.28 4.98
N ARG A 213 -2.08 12.46 6.10
CA ARG A 213 -1.86 11.67 7.32
C ARG A 213 -2.30 10.23 7.07
N VAL A 214 -1.45 9.31 7.48
CA VAL A 214 -1.75 7.87 7.40
C VAL A 214 -2.01 7.35 8.82
N VAL A 215 -3.15 6.67 8.98
CA VAL A 215 -3.49 5.94 10.21
C VAL A 215 -3.44 4.46 9.90
N ILE A 216 -2.66 3.70 10.67
CA ILE A 216 -2.55 2.25 10.51
C ILE A 216 -3.48 1.58 11.52
N ARG A 217 -4.38 0.73 11.04
CA ARG A 217 -5.32 -0.04 11.85
C ARG A 217 -5.13 -1.54 11.62
N GLY A 218 -5.46 -2.34 12.61
CA GLY A 218 -5.52 -3.81 12.48
C GLY A 218 -6.82 -4.24 11.81
N GLY A 219 -6.74 -5.29 10.99
CA GLY A 219 -7.87 -5.82 10.26
C GLY A 219 -8.12 -5.12 8.93
N ALA A 220 -9.09 -5.63 8.18
CA ALA A 220 -9.64 -5.00 6.99
C ALA A 220 -10.59 -3.87 7.41
N VAL A 221 -10.46 -2.72 6.75
CA VAL A 221 -11.32 -1.55 7.00
C VAL A 221 -11.74 -0.99 5.65
N ASP A 222 -13.02 -1.07 5.35
CA ASP A 222 -13.58 -0.50 4.14
C ASP A 222 -13.50 1.03 4.16
N LEU A 223 -13.33 1.60 2.98
CA LEU A 223 -13.32 3.03 2.82
C LEU A 223 -14.78 3.52 2.76
N GLU A 224 -15.23 4.19 3.80
CA GLU A 224 -16.49 4.92 3.75
C GLU A 224 -16.33 6.10 2.78
N VAL A 225 -16.89 5.96 1.59
CA VAL A 225 -17.01 7.06 0.63
C VAL A 225 -18.33 7.75 0.94
N PRO A 226 -18.35 9.03 1.36
CA PRO A 226 -19.59 9.78 1.55
C PRO A 226 -20.38 9.77 0.25
N THR A 227 -21.58 9.20 0.25
CA THR A 227 -22.54 9.31 -0.83
C THR A 227 -23.30 10.62 -0.69
N ASP A 228 -23.66 11.24 -1.81
CA ASP A 228 -24.43 12.51 -1.80
C ASP A 228 -25.80 12.37 -1.09
N ASP A 229 -26.26 11.15 -0.89
CA ASP A 229 -27.49 10.84 -0.15
C ASP A 229 -27.40 11.14 1.35
N ASP A 230 -26.21 11.07 1.95
CA ASP A 230 -26.00 11.41 3.36
C ASP A 230 -26.18 12.92 3.63
N HIS A 231 -26.02 13.77 2.60
CA HIS A 231 -26.24 15.21 2.73
C HIS A 231 -27.71 15.63 2.52
N MET A 232 -28.56 14.76 2.00
CA MET A 232 -30.01 15.03 1.87
C MET A 232 -30.75 14.82 3.18
N SER A 233 -30.32 13.93 4.06
CA SER A 233 -31.00 13.69 5.32
C SER A 233 -30.84 14.86 6.30
N ASP A 234 -29.70 15.53 6.32
CA ASP A 234 -29.43 16.67 7.21
C ASP A 234 -30.19 17.96 6.83
N ARG A 235 -30.75 18.02 5.60
CA ARG A 235 -31.55 19.17 5.15
C ARG A 235 -33.04 19.04 5.42
N LEU A 236 -33.49 17.84 5.77
CA LEU A 236 -34.92 17.57 6.03
C LEU A 236 -35.34 17.74 7.49
N ASP A 237 -34.38 17.84 8.43
CA ASP A 237 -34.65 17.97 9.86
C ASP A 237 -34.70 19.42 10.38
N THR A 238 -34.61 20.44 9.54
CA THR A 238 -34.95 21.82 9.91
C THR A 238 -36.40 22.10 9.62
N GLY A 239 -37.30 21.32 10.22
CA GLY A 239 -38.72 21.61 10.31
C GLY A 239 -38.96 22.72 11.33
N PHE A 240 -39.45 23.83 10.87
CA PHE A 240 -40.11 24.86 11.68
C PHE A 240 -41.53 24.42 12.00
#